data_938925780694fcef65d6fcc195f2d5d4
#
_entry.id   938925780694fcef65d6fcc195f2d5d4
#
_cell.length_a   1.000
_cell.length_b   1.000
_cell.length_c   1.000
_cell.angle_alpha   90.00
_cell.angle_beta   90.00
_cell.angle_gamma   90.00
#
_symmetry.space_group_name_H-M   'P 1'
#
loop_
_entity.id
_entity.type
_entity.pdbx_description
1 polymer ?
#
loop_
_entity_poly.entity_id
_entity_poly.type
_entity_poly.pdbx_seq_one_letter_code
_entity_poly.pdbx_strand_id
1 'polypeptide(L)'
;MMAMQLKDVCKMRESEPGHRAHDPRSFILRDLPWTIEKLKALPHFEFENWAVIALGGTPNVVQVGDMGIDGRIFPVGTKPNAKGGAMFADDWFPIQVKQIDKVGRPDIDAFEAVMEREGEGGRQRGFFVSFGFSSDAERECAAFHKRTGRLIKLITVQEILDEQHVQKM
;
A
#
# COMPACT_ATOMS: atom_id res chain seq x y z
N MET A 1 -6.68 -4.74 16.46
CA MET A 1 -5.64 -5.73 16.79
C MET A 1 -4.40 -5.11 17.46
N MET A 2 -3.75 -4.11 16.87
CA MET A 2 -2.53 -3.46 17.44
C MET A 2 -2.73 -2.89 18.85
N ALA A 3 -3.86 -2.21 19.14
CA ALA A 3 -4.15 -1.67 20.47
C ALA A 3 -4.30 -2.76 21.55
N MET A 4 -4.93 -3.88 21.21
CA MET A 4 -5.00 -5.04 22.12
C MET A 4 -3.62 -5.62 22.38
N GLN A 5 -2.77 -5.76 21.35
CA GLN A 5 -1.40 -6.24 21.54
C GLN A 5 -0.58 -5.32 22.44
N LEU A 6 -0.70 -3.98 22.28
CA LEU A 6 -0.01 -3.03 23.15
C LEU A 6 -0.49 -3.12 24.61
N LYS A 7 -1.80 -3.29 24.83
CA LYS A 7 -2.37 -3.45 26.18
C LYS A 7 -2.00 -4.79 26.81
N ASP A 8 -2.17 -5.88 26.08
CA ASP A 8 -2.12 -7.25 26.63
C ASP A 8 -0.70 -7.80 26.66
N VAL A 9 0.08 -7.62 25.60
CA VAL A 9 1.44 -8.16 25.47
C VAL A 9 2.48 -7.22 26.06
N CYS A 10 2.42 -5.93 25.66
CA CYS A 10 3.40 -4.94 26.10
C CYS A 10 3.06 -4.27 27.43
N LYS A 11 1.87 -4.55 28.00
CA LYS A 11 1.37 -3.95 29.26
C LYS A 11 1.38 -2.41 29.24
N MET A 12 1.16 -1.82 28.06
CA MET A 12 1.08 -0.37 27.91
C MET A 12 -0.32 0.12 28.23
N ARG A 13 -0.42 1.36 28.72
CA ARG A 13 -1.69 2.03 29.02
C ARG A 13 -2.10 2.94 27.86
N GLU A 14 -3.34 2.85 27.45
CA GLU A 14 -3.91 3.81 26.50
C GLU A 14 -4.18 5.14 27.21
N SER A 15 -3.68 6.25 26.68
CA SER A 15 -3.89 7.59 27.18
C SER A 15 -4.94 8.31 26.32
N GLU A 16 -5.74 9.19 26.95
CA GLU A 16 -6.73 9.98 26.24
C GLU A 16 -6.07 11.02 25.30
N PRO A 17 -6.70 11.34 24.14
CA PRO A 17 -6.25 12.42 23.27
C PRO A 17 -6.21 13.74 24.03
N GLY A 18 -5.06 14.43 23.99
CA GLY A 18 -4.85 15.69 24.68
C GLY A 18 -4.03 15.59 25.97
N HIS A 19 -3.84 14.43 26.54
CA HIS A 19 -2.85 14.23 27.60
C HIS A 19 -1.45 14.20 26.98
N ARG A 20 -0.53 15.05 27.49
CA ARG A 20 0.89 14.91 27.16
C ARG A 20 1.38 13.61 27.79
N ALA A 21 1.51 12.59 26.98
CA ALA A 21 2.04 11.30 27.40
C ALA A 21 3.54 11.46 27.72
N HIS A 22 3.85 11.76 28.97
CA HIS A 22 5.22 11.68 29.51
C HIS A 22 5.53 10.28 30.07
N ASP A 23 4.53 9.36 30.05
CA ASP A 23 4.73 8.00 30.49
C ASP A 23 5.23 7.15 29.30
N PRO A 24 6.47 6.64 29.35
CA PRO A 24 7.00 5.77 28.28
C PRO A 24 6.24 4.44 28.12
N ARG A 25 5.32 4.12 29.02
CA ARG A 25 4.44 2.96 28.97
C ARG A 25 3.02 3.29 28.49
N SER A 26 2.80 4.48 27.97
CA SER A 26 1.52 4.89 27.43
C SER A 26 1.57 5.04 25.91
N PHE A 27 0.42 4.85 25.26
CA PHE A 27 0.21 5.12 23.86
C PHE A 27 -1.10 5.87 23.65
N ILE A 28 -1.16 6.67 22.61
CA ILE A 28 -2.37 7.37 22.21
C ILE A 28 -2.87 6.73 20.92
N LEU A 29 -4.11 6.22 20.95
CA LEU A 29 -4.79 5.77 19.75
C LEU A 29 -5.32 7.02 19.05
N ARG A 30 -4.75 7.37 17.92
CA ARG A 30 -5.32 8.41 17.07
C ARG A 30 -6.53 7.82 16.35
N ASP A 31 -7.55 8.63 16.16
CA ASP A 31 -8.75 8.26 15.42
C ASP A 31 -8.35 7.90 13.98
N LEU A 32 -8.26 6.61 13.71
CA LEU A 32 -7.93 6.11 12.38
C LEU A 32 -9.16 6.20 11.49
N PRO A 33 -9.02 6.48 10.19
CA PRO A 33 -10.13 6.48 9.26
C PRO A 33 -10.61 5.04 9.04
N TRP A 34 -11.62 4.63 9.79
CA TRP A 34 -12.19 3.27 9.73
C TRP A 34 -13.31 3.12 8.70
N THR A 35 -13.75 4.22 8.06
CA THR A 35 -14.84 4.20 7.10
C THR A 35 -14.39 4.72 5.74
N ILE A 36 -15.07 4.26 4.69
CA ILE A 36 -14.85 4.72 3.32
C ILE A 36 -15.02 6.23 3.21
N GLU A 37 -16.03 6.81 3.89
CA GLU A 37 -16.32 8.25 3.84
C GLU A 37 -15.17 9.06 4.43
N LYS A 38 -14.64 8.63 5.57
CA LYS A 38 -13.47 9.28 6.19
C LYS A 38 -12.25 9.18 5.29
N LEU A 39 -12.01 8.03 4.67
CA LEU A 39 -10.89 7.82 3.74
C LEU A 39 -11.02 8.66 2.46
N LYS A 40 -12.24 8.84 1.95
CA LYS A 40 -12.51 9.75 0.83
C LYS A 40 -12.26 11.21 1.16
N ALA A 41 -12.44 11.60 2.43
CA ALA A 41 -12.22 12.96 2.90
C ALA A 41 -10.77 13.28 3.26
N LEU A 42 -9.88 12.29 3.29
CA LEU A 42 -8.45 12.52 3.54
C LEU A 42 -7.81 13.34 2.42
N PRO A 43 -6.82 14.19 2.75
CA PRO A 43 -5.91 14.72 1.74
C PRO A 43 -5.27 13.58 0.93
N HIS A 44 -5.07 13.80 -0.36
CA HIS A 44 -4.64 12.75 -1.29
C HIS A 44 -3.38 12.02 -0.83
N PHE A 45 -2.37 12.75 -0.42
CA PHE A 45 -1.11 12.18 0.08
C PHE A 45 -1.26 11.36 1.37
N GLU A 46 -2.15 11.77 2.27
CA GLU A 46 -2.43 11.01 3.49
C GLU A 46 -3.17 9.69 3.17
N PHE A 47 -4.07 9.73 2.19
CA PHE A 47 -4.74 8.54 1.71
C PHE A 47 -3.76 7.56 1.04
N GLU A 48 -2.85 8.04 0.19
CA GLU A 48 -1.80 7.23 -0.42
C GLU A 48 -0.93 6.55 0.64
N ASN A 49 -0.42 7.32 1.60
CA ASN A 49 0.38 6.79 2.70
C ASN A 49 -0.38 5.74 3.53
N TRP A 50 -1.66 6.02 3.84
CA TRP A 50 -2.51 5.07 4.54
C TRP A 50 -2.62 3.75 3.78
N ALA A 51 -2.93 3.79 2.49
CA ALA A 51 -3.10 2.61 1.66
C ALA A 51 -1.82 1.78 1.55
N VAL A 52 -0.69 2.45 1.31
CA VAL A 52 0.63 1.78 1.22
C VAL A 52 1.00 1.10 2.54
N ILE A 53 0.83 1.80 3.68
CA ILE A 53 1.12 1.24 5.01
C ILE A 53 0.19 0.07 5.34
N ALA A 54 -1.09 0.17 4.97
CA ALA A 54 -2.06 -0.91 5.20
C ALA A 54 -1.69 -2.21 4.47
N LEU A 55 -1.03 -2.10 3.31
CA LEU A 55 -0.46 -3.24 2.57
C LEU A 55 0.90 -3.72 3.11
N GLY A 56 1.42 -3.13 4.18
CA GLY A 56 2.76 -3.43 4.69
C GLY A 56 3.89 -2.89 3.83
N GLY A 57 3.58 -1.94 2.93
CA GLY A 57 4.56 -1.27 2.07
C GLY A 57 5.25 -0.08 2.76
N THR A 58 6.24 0.44 2.07
CA THR A 58 6.95 1.67 2.44
C THR A 58 6.51 2.79 1.50
N PRO A 59 5.85 3.86 1.99
CA PRO A 59 5.47 5.00 1.17
C PRO A 59 6.69 5.73 0.59
N ASN A 60 6.50 6.34 -0.57
CA ASN A 60 7.51 7.22 -1.14
C ASN A 60 7.61 8.52 -0.34
N VAL A 61 8.84 8.99 -0.13
CA VAL A 61 9.13 10.22 0.62
C VAL A 61 8.89 11.46 -0.26
N VAL A 62 8.96 11.32 -1.57
CA VAL A 62 8.88 12.42 -2.56
C VAL A 62 7.53 12.36 -3.27
N GLN A 63 6.81 13.47 -3.27
CA GLN A 63 5.45 13.57 -3.82
C GLN A 63 5.39 13.78 -5.36
N VAL A 64 6.50 14.11 -6.00
CA VAL A 64 6.52 14.52 -7.42
C VAL A 64 7.66 13.83 -8.13
N GLY A 65 7.32 13.16 -9.24
CA GLY A 65 8.34 12.58 -10.14
C GLY A 65 8.57 11.08 -10.00
N ASP A 66 7.82 10.38 -9.15
CA ASP A 66 7.99 8.93 -8.90
C ASP A 66 7.35 8.03 -9.98
N MET A 67 7.08 8.62 -11.15
CA MET A 67 6.65 7.91 -12.35
C MET A 67 5.45 6.96 -12.15
N GLY A 68 4.53 7.28 -11.21
CA GLY A 68 3.32 6.49 -10.94
C GLY A 68 3.53 5.35 -9.93
N ILE A 69 4.46 5.50 -8.98
CA ILE A 69 4.67 4.58 -7.86
C ILE A 69 4.48 5.36 -6.57
N ASP A 70 3.50 4.98 -5.75
CA ASP A 70 3.21 5.63 -4.47
C ASP A 70 3.89 4.94 -3.30
N GLY A 71 4.27 3.68 -3.48
CA GLY A 71 4.99 2.90 -2.47
C GLY A 71 5.59 1.61 -3.01
N ARG A 72 6.33 0.93 -2.12
CA ARG A 72 7.01 -0.32 -2.44
C ARG A 72 6.79 -1.37 -1.36
N ILE A 73 6.53 -2.60 -1.76
CA ILE A 73 6.52 -3.76 -0.86
C ILE A 73 7.81 -4.56 -1.09
N PHE A 74 8.52 -4.81 0.00
CA PHE A 74 9.70 -5.68 -0.02
C PHE A 74 9.31 -7.07 0.47
N PRO A 75 9.61 -8.15 -0.28
CA PRO A 75 9.34 -9.51 0.16
C PRO A 75 10.01 -9.83 1.50
N VAL A 76 9.38 -10.69 2.29
CA VAL A 76 9.92 -11.13 3.59
C VAL A 76 11.26 -11.84 3.36
N GLY A 77 12.30 -11.39 4.05
CA GLY A 77 13.66 -11.95 3.90
C GLY A 77 14.59 -11.11 3.04
N THR A 78 14.08 -10.13 2.28
CA THR A 78 14.93 -9.13 1.63
C THR A 78 15.31 -8.09 2.68
N LYS A 79 16.46 -8.25 3.33
CA LYS A 79 17.02 -7.18 4.18
C LYS A 79 17.68 -6.15 3.28
N PRO A 80 17.35 -4.85 3.42
CA PRO A 80 18.18 -3.81 2.83
C PRO A 80 19.59 -3.97 3.45
N ASN A 81 20.56 -4.28 2.62
CA ASN A 81 21.92 -4.45 3.08
C ASN A 81 22.45 -3.14 3.67
N ALA A 82 22.82 -3.14 4.96
CA ALA A 82 23.42 -2.02 5.68
C ALA A 82 24.77 -1.54 5.09
N LYS A 83 25.23 -2.12 3.99
CA LYS A 83 26.51 -1.82 3.32
C LYS A 83 26.37 -1.48 1.82
N GLY A 84 25.23 -0.98 1.36
CA GLY A 84 25.14 -0.43 0.00
C GLY A 84 25.48 -1.42 -1.14
N GLY A 85 25.46 -2.70 -0.89
CA GLY A 85 25.70 -3.75 -1.88
C GLY A 85 24.37 -4.21 -2.50
N ALA A 86 24.22 -3.94 -3.78
CA ALA A 86 23.01 -3.99 -4.60
C ALA A 86 22.40 -5.37 -4.85
N MET A 87 22.70 -6.41 -4.10
CA MET A 87 22.31 -7.77 -4.51
C MET A 87 20.89 -8.20 -4.16
N PHE A 88 20.15 -7.44 -3.34
CA PHE A 88 18.73 -7.70 -3.00
C PHE A 88 17.87 -6.44 -2.90
N ALA A 89 18.40 -5.26 -3.25
CA ALA A 89 17.64 -4.00 -3.24
C ALA A 89 16.65 -3.90 -4.42
N ASP A 90 16.78 -4.76 -5.42
CA ASP A 90 15.95 -4.73 -6.63
C ASP A 90 14.69 -5.60 -6.56
N ASP A 91 14.51 -6.41 -5.51
CA ASP A 91 13.35 -7.27 -5.38
C ASP A 91 12.26 -6.58 -4.53
N TRP A 92 11.47 -5.73 -5.17
CA TRP A 92 10.33 -5.04 -4.57
C TRP A 92 9.16 -4.97 -5.56
N PHE A 93 7.96 -4.80 -5.03
CA PHE A 93 6.74 -4.69 -5.81
C PHE A 93 6.18 -3.28 -5.74
N PRO A 94 5.87 -2.63 -6.89
CA PRO A 94 5.27 -1.31 -6.91
C PRO A 94 3.83 -1.33 -6.38
N ILE A 95 3.48 -0.27 -5.66
CA ILE A 95 2.11 0.03 -5.26
C ILE A 95 1.74 1.35 -5.95
N GLN A 96 0.59 1.37 -6.62
CA GLN A 96 -0.08 2.58 -7.05
C GLN A 96 -1.41 2.73 -6.34
N VAL A 97 -1.74 3.96 -5.95
CA VAL A 97 -2.95 4.30 -5.21
C VAL A 97 -3.70 5.39 -5.96
N LYS A 98 -5.00 5.23 -6.12
CA LYS A 98 -5.87 6.27 -6.68
C LYS A 98 -7.07 6.50 -5.79
N GLN A 99 -7.21 7.73 -5.27
CA GLN A 99 -8.34 8.15 -4.44
C GLN A 99 -9.56 8.52 -5.31
N ILE A 100 -10.04 7.55 -6.09
CA ILE A 100 -11.22 7.70 -6.95
C ILE A 100 -12.19 6.55 -6.76
N ASP A 101 -13.47 6.78 -7.05
CA ASP A 101 -14.50 5.76 -6.84
C ASP A 101 -14.34 4.55 -7.76
N LYS A 102 -13.81 4.75 -8.96
CA LYS A 102 -13.69 3.69 -9.94
C LYS A 102 -12.52 3.90 -10.91
N VAL A 103 -11.50 3.08 -10.78
CA VAL A 103 -10.35 3.04 -11.70
C VAL A 103 -10.76 2.42 -13.03
N GLY A 104 -10.35 3.02 -14.13
CA GLY A 104 -10.58 2.53 -15.48
C GLY A 104 -9.35 1.86 -16.11
N ARG A 105 -9.55 1.32 -17.31
CA ARG A 105 -8.47 0.71 -18.10
C ARG A 105 -7.26 1.64 -18.32
N PRO A 106 -7.42 2.95 -18.66
CA PRO A 106 -6.26 3.82 -18.92
C PRO A 106 -5.28 3.92 -17.74
N ASP A 107 -5.79 3.82 -16.51
CA ASP A 107 -4.95 3.84 -15.31
C ASP A 107 -4.14 2.52 -15.18
N ILE A 108 -4.74 1.40 -15.59
CA ILE A 108 -4.07 0.10 -15.62
C ILE A 108 -2.98 0.09 -16.71
N ASP A 109 -3.30 0.56 -17.92
CA ASP A 109 -2.33 0.66 -19.03
C ASP A 109 -1.11 1.49 -18.59
N ALA A 110 -1.32 2.59 -17.86
CA ALA A 110 -0.25 3.42 -17.32
C ALA A 110 0.60 2.65 -16.28
N PHE A 111 -0.03 1.87 -15.41
CA PHE A 111 0.67 1.08 -14.40
C PHE A 111 1.41 -0.13 -15.01
N GLU A 112 0.89 -0.73 -16.06
CA GLU A 112 1.60 -1.75 -16.85
C GLU A 112 2.93 -1.21 -17.38
N ALA A 113 2.93 0.00 -17.96
CA ALA A 113 4.14 0.65 -18.43
C ALA A 113 5.16 0.89 -17.30
N VAL A 114 4.68 1.22 -16.08
CA VAL A 114 5.53 1.33 -14.89
C VAL A 114 6.17 -0.03 -14.57
N MET A 115 5.37 -1.09 -14.52
CA MET A 115 5.86 -2.43 -14.20
C MET A 115 6.88 -2.95 -15.22
N GLU A 116 6.72 -2.61 -16.50
CA GLU A 116 7.64 -3.02 -17.56
C GLU A 116 8.96 -2.26 -17.52
N ARG A 117 8.92 -0.98 -17.14
CA ARG A 117 10.10 -0.11 -17.10
C ARG A 117 10.98 -0.30 -15.87
N GLU A 118 10.39 -0.63 -14.73
CA GLU A 118 11.07 -0.66 -13.44
C GLU A 118 11.93 -1.91 -13.27
N GLY A 119 13.25 -1.69 -13.07
CA GLY A 119 14.23 -2.75 -12.84
C GLY A 119 14.62 -3.54 -14.10
N GLU A 120 15.61 -4.39 -13.96
CA GLU A 120 16.09 -5.27 -15.03
C GLU A 120 15.04 -6.36 -15.30
N GLY A 121 14.45 -6.36 -16.50
CA GLY A 121 13.38 -7.29 -16.87
C GLY A 121 11.99 -6.94 -16.37
N GLY A 122 11.79 -5.75 -15.75
CA GLY A 122 10.50 -5.29 -15.25
C GLY A 122 10.05 -5.97 -13.94
N ARG A 123 8.97 -5.48 -13.34
CA ARG A 123 8.41 -6.02 -12.09
C ARG A 123 7.42 -7.15 -12.37
N GLN A 124 7.55 -8.26 -11.65
CA GLN A 124 6.71 -9.45 -11.85
C GLN A 124 5.35 -9.32 -11.17
N ARG A 125 5.25 -8.53 -10.12
CA ARG A 125 4.02 -8.28 -9.36
C ARG A 125 3.89 -6.80 -9.04
N GLY A 126 2.67 -6.27 -9.09
CA GLY A 126 2.32 -4.92 -8.66
C GLY A 126 0.96 -4.90 -7.97
N PHE A 127 0.73 -3.88 -7.17
CA PHE A 127 -0.52 -3.69 -6.43
C PHE A 127 -1.15 -2.35 -6.80
N PHE A 128 -2.43 -2.36 -7.10
CA PHE A 128 -3.19 -1.16 -7.41
C PHE A 128 -4.33 -1.00 -6.41
N VAL A 129 -4.38 0.12 -5.69
CA VAL A 129 -5.39 0.39 -4.66
C VAL A 129 -6.33 1.51 -5.11
N SER A 130 -7.63 1.30 -4.94
CA SER A 130 -8.66 2.33 -5.14
C SER A 130 -9.96 1.96 -4.42
N PHE A 131 -10.98 2.83 -4.47
CA PHE A 131 -12.31 2.48 -3.93
C PHE A 131 -13.02 1.43 -4.77
N GLY A 132 -12.77 1.36 -6.07
CA GLY A 132 -13.31 0.34 -6.95
C GLY A 132 -12.63 0.30 -8.32
N PHE A 133 -12.97 -0.71 -9.11
CA PHE A 133 -12.43 -0.95 -10.45
C PHE A 133 -13.54 -1.20 -11.45
N SER A 134 -13.31 -0.81 -12.69
CA SER A 134 -14.21 -1.14 -13.79
C SER A 134 -13.94 -2.56 -14.29
N SER A 135 -14.95 -3.18 -14.89
CA SER A 135 -14.77 -4.49 -15.54
C SER A 135 -13.74 -4.48 -16.68
N ASP A 136 -13.50 -3.30 -17.29
CA ASP A 136 -12.45 -3.14 -18.29
C ASP A 136 -11.07 -3.13 -17.67
N ALA A 137 -10.89 -2.51 -16.48
CA ALA A 137 -9.66 -2.56 -15.72
C ALA A 137 -9.33 -3.99 -15.29
N GLU A 138 -10.32 -4.73 -14.78
CA GLU A 138 -10.15 -6.14 -14.39
C GLU A 138 -9.75 -7.02 -15.57
N ARG A 139 -10.42 -6.83 -16.73
CA ARG A 139 -10.10 -7.55 -17.95
C ARG A 139 -8.70 -7.24 -18.47
N GLU A 140 -8.27 -5.98 -18.40
CA GLU A 140 -6.91 -5.62 -18.82
C GLU A 140 -5.85 -6.26 -17.91
N CYS A 141 -6.02 -6.25 -16.59
CA CYS A 141 -5.10 -6.96 -15.68
C CYS A 141 -4.98 -8.45 -16.03
N ALA A 142 -6.09 -9.11 -16.36
CA ALA A 142 -6.07 -10.50 -16.80
C ALA A 142 -5.38 -10.70 -18.17
N ALA A 143 -5.59 -9.76 -19.11
CA ALA A 143 -4.95 -9.76 -20.42
C ALA A 143 -3.43 -9.51 -20.29
N PHE A 144 -3.03 -8.57 -19.46
CA PHE A 144 -1.64 -8.28 -19.15
C PHE A 144 -0.92 -9.49 -18.57
N HIS A 145 -1.54 -10.15 -17.58
CA HIS A 145 -0.99 -11.39 -17.04
C HIS A 145 -0.81 -12.47 -18.09
N LYS A 146 -1.82 -12.68 -18.92
CA LYS A 146 -1.77 -13.68 -20.02
C LYS A 146 -0.67 -13.37 -21.05
N ARG A 147 -0.45 -12.07 -21.35
CA ARG A 147 0.50 -11.58 -22.34
C ARG A 147 1.94 -11.62 -21.84
N THR A 148 2.17 -11.28 -20.58
CA THR A 148 3.51 -11.02 -20.03
C THR A 148 3.94 -11.96 -18.90
N GLY A 149 3.01 -12.71 -18.31
CA GLY A 149 3.23 -13.47 -17.08
C GLY A 149 3.25 -12.61 -15.79
N ARG A 150 3.26 -11.27 -15.92
CA ARG A 150 3.27 -10.35 -14.79
C ARG A 150 1.87 -10.21 -14.20
N LEU A 151 1.80 -9.89 -12.91
CA LEU A 151 0.54 -9.87 -12.17
C LEU A 151 0.29 -8.50 -11.54
N ILE A 152 -0.84 -7.87 -11.90
CA ILE A 152 -1.38 -6.71 -11.20
C ILE A 152 -2.51 -7.18 -10.28
N LYS A 153 -2.36 -6.94 -8.98
CA LYS A 153 -3.39 -7.22 -7.97
C LYS A 153 -4.21 -5.96 -7.71
N LEU A 154 -5.49 -6.02 -8.04
CA LEU A 154 -6.45 -4.96 -7.73
C LEU A 154 -6.97 -5.16 -6.31
N ILE A 155 -6.85 -4.14 -5.48
CA ILE A 155 -7.25 -4.16 -4.08
C ILE A 155 -8.16 -2.96 -3.81
N THR A 156 -9.37 -3.22 -3.38
CA THR A 156 -10.29 -2.15 -2.99
C THR A 156 -10.03 -1.70 -1.56
N VAL A 157 -10.36 -0.44 -1.27
CA VAL A 157 -10.32 0.12 0.09
C VAL A 157 -11.19 -0.70 1.04
N GLN A 158 -12.34 -1.21 0.58
CA GLN A 158 -13.20 -2.07 1.38
C GLN A 158 -12.48 -3.38 1.78
N GLU A 159 -11.77 -4.02 0.84
CA GLU A 159 -11.00 -5.23 1.15
C GLU A 159 -9.88 -4.98 2.16
N ILE A 160 -9.31 -3.76 2.17
CA ILE A 160 -8.32 -3.37 3.18
C ILE A 160 -8.98 -3.24 4.55
N LEU A 161 -10.12 -2.54 4.62
CA LEU A 161 -10.87 -2.35 5.88
C LEU A 161 -11.36 -3.68 6.46
N ASP A 162 -11.74 -4.63 5.61
CA ASP A 162 -12.21 -5.97 5.99
C ASP A 162 -11.06 -6.98 6.18
N GLU A 163 -9.80 -6.54 6.08
CA GLU A 163 -8.58 -7.38 6.14
C GLU A 163 -8.54 -8.51 5.08
N GLN A 164 -9.37 -8.44 4.04
CA GLN A 164 -9.45 -9.46 2.97
C GLN A 164 -8.29 -9.35 1.98
N HIS A 165 -7.63 -8.18 1.89
CA HIS A 165 -6.48 -7.95 1.02
C HIS A 165 -5.31 -8.91 1.31
N VAL A 166 -5.20 -9.41 2.55
CA VAL A 166 -4.13 -10.35 2.96
C VAL A 166 -4.14 -11.62 2.10
N GLN A 167 -5.31 -12.06 1.63
CA GLN A 167 -5.43 -13.23 0.75
C GLN A 167 -4.93 -12.96 -0.67
N LYS A 168 -4.83 -11.69 -1.07
CA LYS A 168 -4.34 -11.26 -2.38
C LYS A 168 -2.84 -10.96 -2.41
N MET A 169 -2.23 -10.78 -1.24
CA MET A 169 -0.80 -10.48 -1.08
C MET A 169 0.05 -11.73 -1.31
#